data_b7b80ec1520a2ee1afd87e8a1adcf4fc
#
_entry.id   b7b80ec1520a2ee1afd87e8a1adcf4fc
#
_cell.length_a   1.000
_cell.length_b   1.000
_cell.length_c   1.000
_cell.angle_alpha   90.00
_cell.angle_beta   90.00
_cell.angle_gamma   90.00
#
_symmetry.space_group_name_H-M   'P 1'
#
loop_
_entity.id
_entity.type
_entity.pdbx_description
1 polymer ?
#
loop_
_entity_poly.entity_id
_entity_poly.type
_entity_poly.pdbx_seq_one_letter_code
_entity_poly.pdbx_strand_id
1 'polypeptide(L)'
;MLPEIQKPMSILHHNVTTHNIKLDGVRAEGETYIIAFHQVLSDLGNYDVLIGGRYFDEYEKREGIWKFSSRAVDADWAYTADPSKVNLSHPMIEGANIGAPDSSDPSYAYLKNFKRGER
;
A
#
# COMPACT_ATOMS: atom_id res chain seq x y z
N MET A 1 2.59 12.09 7.06
CA MET A 1 2.89 11.33 8.28
C MET A 1 2.45 9.88 8.10
N LEU A 2 3.26 8.93 8.51
CA LEU A 2 2.89 7.51 8.45
C LEU A 2 1.81 7.21 9.51
N PRO A 3 0.79 6.43 9.19
CA PRO A 3 -0.10 5.88 10.20
C PRO A 3 0.67 5.11 11.26
N GLU A 4 0.18 5.13 12.51
CA GLU A 4 0.83 4.42 13.61
C GLU A 4 1.08 2.94 13.32
N ILE A 5 0.14 2.29 12.63
CA ILE A 5 0.26 0.88 12.27
C ILE A 5 1.43 0.59 11.32
N GLN A 6 1.90 1.59 10.57
CA GLN A 6 2.99 1.43 9.61
C GLN A 6 4.37 1.78 10.19
N LYS A 7 4.42 2.44 11.33
CA LYS A 7 5.68 2.86 11.95
C LYS A 7 6.66 1.72 12.24
N PRO A 8 6.22 0.51 12.66
CA PRO A 8 7.15 -0.60 12.89
C PRO A 8 7.59 -1.30 11.61
N MET A 9 7.28 -0.78 10.44
CA MET A 9 7.61 -1.41 9.16
C MET A 9 8.73 -0.65 8.46
N SER A 10 9.79 -1.36 8.06
CA SER A 10 10.94 -0.77 7.35
C SER A 10 10.74 -0.73 5.84
N ILE A 11 10.00 -1.69 5.29
CA ILE A 11 9.67 -1.77 3.87
C ILE A 11 8.18 -1.99 3.74
N LEU A 12 7.56 -1.18 2.88
CA LEU A 12 6.15 -1.29 2.53
C LEU A 12 6.01 -1.23 1.02
N HIS A 13 5.29 -2.18 0.46
CA HIS A 13 4.99 -2.15 -0.97
C HIS A 13 3.58 -2.68 -1.21
N HIS A 14 2.67 -1.80 -1.57
CA HIS A 14 1.28 -2.14 -1.83
C HIS A 14 0.99 -2.02 -3.32
N ASN A 15 0.65 -3.14 -3.94
CA ASN A 15 0.16 -3.18 -5.31
C ASN A 15 -1.37 -3.25 -5.28
N VAL A 16 -2.00 -2.22 -5.83
CA VAL A 16 -3.42 -2.22 -6.14
C VAL A 16 -3.55 -2.76 -7.56
N THR A 17 -4.22 -3.87 -7.72
CA THR A 17 -4.27 -4.58 -9.00
C THR A 17 -5.65 -4.47 -9.65
N THR A 18 -6.43 -5.54 -9.67
CA THR A 18 -7.73 -5.55 -10.33
C THR A 18 -8.75 -4.75 -9.54
N HIS A 19 -9.47 -3.88 -10.21
CA HIS A 19 -10.54 -3.07 -9.62
C HIS A 19 -11.83 -3.27 -10.40
N ASN A 20 -12.82 -3.88 -9.75
CA ASN A 20 -14.16 -4.06 -10.27
C ASN A 20 -15.07 -3.06 -9.57
N ILE A 21 -15.68 -2.17 -10.34
CA ILE A 21 -16.54 -1.12 -9.79
C ILE A 21 -17.89 -1.12 -10.47
N LYS A 22 -18.95 -0.87 -9.69
CA LYS A 22 -20.29 -0.68 -10.19
C LYS A 22 -20.83 0.65 -9.69
N LEU A 23 -21.27 1.47 -10.64
CA LEU A 23 -21.85 2.78 -10.37
C LEU A 23 -23.36 2.68 -10.25
N ASP A 24 -23.93 3.45 -9.33
CA ASP A 24 -25.36 3.61 -9.15
C ASP A 24 -25.65 5.08 -8.76
N GLY A 25 -25.79 5.94 -9.76
CA GLY A 25 -26.01 7.36 -9.55
C GLY A 25 -24.85 8.03 -8.82
N VAL A 26 -25.12 8.56 -7.63
CA VAL A 26 -24.10 9.20 -6.78
C VAL A 26 -23.42 8.25 -5.82
N ARG A 27 -23.69 6.96 -5.96
CA ARG A 27 -23.06 5.90 -5.17
C ARG A 27 -22.34 4.92 -6.08
N ALA A 28 -21.38 4.22 -5.52
CA ALA A 28 -20.68 3.14 -6.18
C ALA A 28 -20.19 2.13 -5.15
N GLU A 29 -19.98 0.92 -5.59
CA GLU A 29 -19.26 -0.09 -4.82
C GLU A 29 -18.15 -0.69 -5.67
N GLY A 30 -17.08 -1.11 -5.02
CA GLY A 30 -15.94 -1.68 -5.72
C GLY A 30 -15.22 -2.75 -4.93
N GLU A 31 -14.71 -3.71 -5.66
CA GLU A 31 -13.80 -4.73 -5.15
C GLU A 31 -12.43 -4.48 -5.76
N THR A 32 -11.43 -4.30 -4.91
CA THR A 32 -10.06 -4.03 -5.35
C THR A 32 -9.13 -5.10 -4.79
N TYR A 33 -8.40 -5.78 -5.67
CA TYR A 33 -7.39 -6.75 -5.27
C TYR A 33 -6.09 -6.03 -4.93
N ILE A 34 -5.43 -6.51 -3.87
CA ILE A 34 -4.12 -6.00 -3.45
C ILE A 34 -3.14 -7.13 -3.23
N ILE A 35 -1.87 -6.83 -3.47
CA ILE A 35 -0.74 -7.60 -2.99
C ILE A 35 0.12 -6.63 -2.19
N ALA A 36 0.34 -6.91 -0.93
CA ALA A 36 1.02 -6.03 -0.01
C ALA A 36 2.22 -6.72 0.63
N PHE A 37 3.40 -6.14 0.46
CA PHE A 37 4.61 -6.61 1.10
C PHE A 37 4.94 -5.72 2.30
N HIS A 38 5.32 -6.36 3.41
CA HIS A 38 5.71 -5.67 4.64
C HIS A 38 6.95 -6.32 5.21
N GLN A 39 7.95 -5.52 5.53
CA GLN A 39 9.02 -5.95 6.40
C GLN A 39 8.75 -5.40 7.78
N VAL A 40 8.45 -6.28 8.73
CA VAL A 40 7.99 -5.91 10.07
C VAL A 40 9.16 -5.95 11.04
N LEU A 41 9.34 -4.86 11.78
CA LEU A 41 10.30 -4.77 12.86
C LEU A 41 9.62 -5.18 14.16
N SER A 42 10.19 -6.14 14.86
CA SER A 42 9.62 -6.67 16.09
C SER A 42 10.72 -6.97 17.10
N ASP A 43 10.44 -6.76 18.38
CA ASP A 43 11.35 -7.11 19.47
C ASP A 43 11.59 -8.63 19.58
N LEU A 44 10.66 -9.42 19.04
CA LEU A 44 10.75 -10.88 19.01
C LEU A 44 11.45 -11.40 17.74
N GLY A 45 11.94 -10.51 16.90
CA GLY A 45 12.56 -10.80 15.61
C GLY A 45 11.82 -10.17 14.46
N ASN A 46 12.58 -9.70 13.48
CA ASN A 46 11.99 -9.13 12.26
C ASN A 46 11.52 -10.23 11.33
N TYR A 47 10.48 -9.95 10.57
CA TYR A 47 9.96 -10.89 9.57
C TYR A 47 9.35 -10.15 8.39
N ASP A 48 9.31 -10.83 7.25
CA ASP A 48 8.61 -10.35 6.06
C ASP A 48 7.26 -11.02 5.97
N VAL A 49 6.25 -10.25 5.58
CA VAL A 49 4.92 -10.79 5.31
C VAL A 49 4.40 -10.26 3.97
N LEU A 50 3.96 -11.18 3.14
CA LEU A 50 3.29 -10.89 1.88
C LEU A 50 1.82 -11.29 2.03
N ILE A 51 0.94 -10.34 1.79
CA ILE A 51 -0.50 -10.52 1.95
C ILE A 51 -1.18 -10.32 0.62
N GLY A 52 -2.01 -11.28 0.21
CA GLY A 52 -2.97 -11.11 -0.86
C GLY A 52 -4.34 -10.90 -0.25
N GLY A 53 -4.99 -9.82 -0.64
CA GLY A 53 -6.28 -9.47 -0.08
C GLY A 53 -7.12 -8.62 -1.01
N ARG A 54 -8.24 -8.16 -0.49
CA ARG A 54 -9.17 -7.32 -1.22
C ARG A 54 -9.70 -6.22 -0.34
N TYR A 55 -10.01 -5.10 -0.97
CA TYR A 55 -10.82 -4.04 -0.38
C TYR A 55 -12.23 -4.13 -0.93
N PHE A 56 -13.22 -4.07 -0.06
CA PHE A 56 -14.62 -3.90 -0.42
C PHE A 56 -15.02 -2.48 -0.05
N ASP A 57 -15.13 -1.64 -1.07
CA ASP A 57 -15.29 -0.22 -0.89
C ASP A 57 -16.67 0.25 -1.31
N GLU A 58 -17.20 1.19 -0.53
CA GLU A 58 -18.35 1.99 -0.94
C GLU A 58 -17.88 3.42 -1.19
N TYR A 59 -18.43 4.03 -2.22
CA TYR A 59 -18.10 5.39 -2.62
C TYR A 59 -19.37 6.23 -2.69
N GLU A 60 -19.21 7.52 -2.47
CA GLU A 60 -20.29 8.49 -2.58
C GLU A 60 -19.77 9.73 -3.29
N LYS A 61 -20.59 10.24 -4.25
CA LYS A 61 -20.29 11.50 -4.91
C LYS A 61 -20.93 12.62 -4.11
N ARG A 62 -20.11 13.48 -3.54
CA ARG A 62 -20.53 14.65 -2.76
C ARG A 62 -19.98 15.90 -3.41
N GLU A 63 -20.87 16.85 -3.72
CA GLU A 63 -20.49 18.11 -4.36
C GLU A 63 -19.64 17.91 -5.61
N GLY A 64 -19.99 16.90 -6.42
CA GLY A 64 -19.28 16.55 -7.64
C GLY A 64 -17.99 15.75 -7.46
N ILE A 65 -17.62 15.38 -6.24
CA ILE A 65 -16.38 14.67 -5.92
C ILE A 65 -16.69 13.30 -5.35
N TRP A 66 -16.07 12.27 -5.93
CA TRP A 66 -16.15 10.91 -5.41
C TRP A 66 -15.24 10.75 -4.19
N LYS A 67 -15.78 10.17 -3.14
CA LYS A 67 -15.07 9.89 -1.90
C LYS A 67 -15.42 8.50 -1.41
N PHE A 68 -14.49 7.89 -0.66
CA PHE A 68 -14.80 6.66 0.06
C PHE A 68 -15.81 6.96 1.16
N SER A 69 -16.88 6.15 1.24
CA SER A 69 -17.83 6.20 2.34
C SER A 69 -17.63 5.05 3.31
N SER A 70 -17.14 3.89 2.85
CA SER A 70 -16.73 2.80 3.72
C SER A 70 -15.69 1.91 3.04
N ARG A 71 -14.92 1.20 3.85
CA ARG A 71 -13.96 0.19 3.39
C ARG A 71 -13.96 -0.99 4.35
N ALA A 72 -14.10 -2.18 3.81
CA ALA A 72 -13.81 -3.42 4.50
C ALA A 72 -12.56 -4.05 3.87
N VAL A 73 -11.74 -4.68 4.71
CA VAL A 73 -10.51 -5.34 4.25
C VAL A 73 -10.67 -6.84 4.44
N ASP A 74 -10.40 -7.57 3.38
CA ASP A 74 -10.38 -9.03 3.39
C ASP A 74 -8.96 -9.52 3.12
N ALA A 75 -8.52 -10.53 3.87
CA ALA A 75 -7.25 -11.19 3.64
C ALA A 75 -7.52 -12.58 3.08
N ASP A 76 -7.06 -12.83 1.87
CA ASP A 76 -7.25 -14.12 1.22
C ASP A 76 -6.14 -15.11 1.62
N TRP A 77 -4.92 -14.60 1.79
CA TRP A 77 -3.77 -15.41 2.22
C TRP A 77 -2.67 -14.51 2.77
N ALA A 78 -1.78 -15.11 3.56
CA ALA A 78 -0.55 -14.47 4.04
C ALA A 78 0.61 -15.45 3.93
N TYR A 79 1.77 -14.93 3.55
CA TYR A 79 3.01 -15.67 3.44
C TYR A 79 4.10 -14.95 4.23
N THR A 80 4.82 -15.66 5.09
CA THR A 80 5.91 -15.10 5.88
C THR A 80 7.26 -15.63 5.43
N ALA A 81 8.29 -14.80 5.53
CA ALA A 81 9.64 -15.17 5.17
C ALA A 81 10.64 -14.51 6.11
N ASP A 82 11.88 -15.01 6.07
CA ASP A 82 13.00 -14.41 6.78
C ASP A 82 13.44 -13.14 6.04
N PRO A 83 13.69 -12.01 6.77
CA PRO A 83 14.10 -10.75 6.16
C PRO A 83 15.40 -10.82 5.36
N SER A 84 16.27 -11.79 5.61
CA SER A 84 17.51 -11.99 4.84
C SER A 84 17.27 -12.30 3.36
N LYS A 85 16.04 -12.64 2.98
CA LYS A 85 15.68 -12.86 1.57
C LYS A 85 15.56 -11.55 0.79
N VAL A 86 15.33 -10.43 1.46
CA VAL A 86 15.32 -9.11 0.82
C VAL A 86 16.75 -8.62 0.69
N ASN A 87 17.18 -8.34 -0.53
CA ASN A 87 18.51 -7.84 -0.83
C ASN A 87 18.45 -6.54 -1.63
N LEU A 88 18.58 -5.42 -0.91
CA LEU A 88 18.57 -4.09 -1.54
C LEU A 88 19.89 -3.76 -2.26
N SER A 89 20.89 -4.63 -2.15
CA SER A 89 22.17 -4.51 -2.87
C SER A 89 22.26 -5.48 -4.06
N HIS A 90 21.15 -6.08 -4.45
CA HIS A 90 21.12 -7.00 -5.58
C HIS A 90 21.54 -6.30 -6.87
N PRO A 91 22.42 -6.92 -7.71
CA PRO A 91 22.93 -6.27 -8.92
C PRO A 91 21.85 -5.78 -9.90
N MET A 92 20.70 -6.45 -9.94
CA MET A 92 19.61 -6.06 -10.84
C MET A 92 18.97 -4.70 -10.49
N ILE A 93 19.18 -4.21 -9.28
CA ILE A 93 18.64 -2.91 -8.86
C ILE A 93 19.76 -1.91 -8.57
N GLU A 94 20.99 -2.23 -8.99
CA GLU A 94 22.11 -1.32 -8.83
C GLU A 94 21.85 0.01 -9.56
N GLY A 95 22.10 1.12 -8.87
CA GLY A 95 21.84 2.46 -9.41
C GLY A 95 20.38 2.92 -9.33
N ALA A 96 19.45 2.06 -8.93
CA ALA A 96 18.07 2.48 -8.71
C ALA A 96 17.94 3.25 -7.39
N ASN A 97 16.98 4.18 -7.35
CA ASN A 97 16.60 4.78 -6.09
C ASN A 97 15.93 3.73 -5.20
N ILE A 98 16.24 3.77 -3.91
CA ILE A 98 15.62 2.87 -2.94
C ILE A 98 14.48 3.60 -2.25
N GLY A 99 13.30 2.99 -2.25
CA GLY A 99 12.12 3.54 -1.59
C GLY A 99 12.24 3.61 -0.08
N ALA A 100 11.46 4.47 0.53
CA ALA A 100 11.42 4.64 1.98
C ALA A 100 9.97 4.80 2.47
N PRO A 101 9.68 4.40 3.72
CA PRO A 101 8.33 4.51 4.28
C PRO A 101 7.98 5.90 4.80
N ASP A 102 8.78 6.91 4.53
CA ASP A 102 8.63 8.27 5.03
C ASP A 102 8.90 9.31 3.94
N SER A 103 9.04 10.57 4.33
CA SER A 103 9.29 11.68 3.41
C SER A 103 10.65 11.65 2.72
N SER A 104 11.54 10.76 3.09
CA SER A 104 12.80 10.51 2.37
C SER A 104 12.60 9.66 1.12
N ASP A 105 11.40 9.12 0.90
CA ASP A 105 11.09 8.36 -0.31
C ASP A 105 11.35 9.21 -1.56
N PRO A 106 11.98 8.63 -2.60
CA PRO A 106 12.32 9.36 -3.82
C PRO A 106 11.14 10.01 -4.52
N SER A 107 9.92 9.49 -4.33
CA SER A 107 8.73 10.07 -4.94
C SER A 107 8.48 11.53 -4.52
N TYR A 108 8.92 11.92 -3.33
CA TYR A 108 8.79 13.32 -2.89
C TYR A 108 9.64 14.28 -3.72
N ALA A 109 10.78 13.83 -4.21
CA ALA A 109 11.66 14.63 -5.05
C ALA A 109 11.27 14.59 -6.54
N TYR A 110 10.83 13.43 -7.02
CA TYR A 110 10.60 13.20 -8.46
C TYR A 110 9.20 13.58 -8.94
N LEU A 111 8.18 13.39 -8.10
CA LEU A 111 6.80 13.68 -8.50
C LEU A 111 6.46 15.15 -8.21
N LYS A 112 6.33 15.96 -9.25
CA LYS A 112 6.10 17.40 -9.13
C LYS A 112 4.63 17.77 -9.03
N ASN A 113 3.76 17.00 -9.68
CA ASN A 113 2.32 17.28 -9.71
C ASN A 113 1.53 16.51 -8.65
N PHE A 114 2.19 15.61 -7.96
CA PHE A 114 1.60 14.80 -6.89
C PHE A 114 1.95 15.41 -5.56
N LYS A 115 0.92 15.78 -4.80
CA LYS A 115 1.11 16.22 -3.42
C LYS A 115 0.79 15.06 -2.49
N ARG A 116 1.83 14.52 -1.87
CA ARG A 116 1.67 13.42 -0.93
C ARG A 116 0.91 13.89 0.29
N GLY A 117 -0.06 13.09 0.74
CA GLY A 117 -0.90 13.42 1.88
C GLY A 117 -2.17 14.20 1.57
N GLU A 118 -2.38 14.61 0.32
CA GLU A 118 -3.61 15.28 -0.12
C GLU A 118 -4.61 14.33 -0.82
N ARG A 119 -4.41 13.03 -0.71
CA ARG A 119 -5.24 12.01 -1.34
C ARG A 119 -6.40 11.59 -0.43
#